data_7ab5d2bd3fa9aedcfe2f8614fe571d2f
#
_entry.id   7ab5d2bd3fa9aedcfe2f8614fe571d2f
#
_cell.length_a   1.000
_cell.length_b   1.000
_cell.length_c   1.000
_cell.angle_alpha   90.00
_cell.angle_beta   90.00
_cell.angle_gamma   90.00
#
_symmetry.space_group_name_H-M   'P 1'
#
loop_
_entity.id
_entity.type
_entity.pdbx_description
1 polymer ?
#
loop_
_entity_poly.entity_id
_entity_poly.type
_entity_poly.pdbx_seq_one_letter_code
_entity_poly.pdbx_strand_id
1 'polypeptide(L)' 'MSKIRITQTGSPIRRDKTQRATLVGLGLNKLHRSVEVEGTPEVLGQVRKVQHLVRVEETA' A
#
# COMPACT_ATOMS: atom_id res chain seq x y z
N MET A 1 -1.45 -19.14 1.89
CA MET A 1 -0.62 -17.92 1.86
C MET A 1 -1.25 -16.88 2.74
N SER A 2 -0.43 -16.05 3.37
CA SER A 2 -0.95 -15.06 4.31
C SER A 2 -1.50 -13.85 3.59
N LYS A 3 -2.51 -13.26 4.18
CA LYS A 3 -3.08 -12.01 3.69
C LYS A 3 -2.57 -10.85 4.54
N ILE A 4 -2.45 -9.70 3.92
CA ILE A 4 -2.04 -8.49 4.63
C ILE A 4 -3.07 -7.40 4.38
N ARG A 5 -3.21 -6.54 5.38
CA ARG A 5 -4.03 -5.35 5.25
C ARG A 5 -3.12 -4.14 5.16
N ILE A 6 -3.34 -3.34 4.14
CA ILE A 6 -2.55 -2.14 3.90
C ILE A 6 -3.45 -0.94 4.09
N THR A 7 -3.07 -0.03 4.97
CA THR A 7 -3.83 1.19 5.24
C THR A 7 -2.97 2.39 4.87
N GLN A 8 -3.50 3.27 4.07
CA GLN A 8 -2.79 4.49 3.70
C GLN A 8 -2.82 5.47 4.87
N THR A 9 -1.64 5.82 5.37
CA THR A 9 -1.50 6.75 6.50
C THR A 9 -0.91 8.09 6.09
N GLY A 10 -0.33 8.16 4.89
CA GLY A 10 0.27 9.39 4.38
C GLY A 10 -0.34 9.78 3.04
N SER A 11 -0.36 11.08 2.76
CA SER A 11 -0.88 11.59 1.50
C SER A 11 0.21 11.59 0.43
N PRO A 12 -0.11 11.13 -0.80
CA PRO A 12 0.85 11.15 -1.90
C PRO A 12 0.90 12.48 -2.65
N ILE A 13 0.25 13.51 -2.14
CA ILE A 13 0.09 14.78 -2.88
C ILE A 13 1.42 15.35 -3.34
N ARG A 14 2.47 15.27 -2.50
CA ARG A 14 3.78 15.81 -2.83
C ARG A 14 4.80 14.73 -3.17
N ARG A 15 4.33 13.54 -3.50
CA ARG A 15 5.20 12.43 -3.85
C ARG A 15 5.31 12.31 -5.35
N ASP A 16 6.34 11.59 -5.83
CA ASP A 16 6.50 11.46 -7.26
C ASP A 16 5.42 10.55 -7.85
N LYS A 17 5.35 10.57 -9.18
CA LYS A 17 4.30 9.84 -9.90
C LYS A 17 4.39 8.35 -9.68
N THR A 18 5.58 7.82 -9.52
CA THR A 18 5.79 6.39 -9.32
C THR A 18 5.13 5.92 -8.03
N GLN A 19 5.31 6.67 -6.95
CA GLN A 19 4.71 6.32 -5.66
C GLN A 19 3.19 6.43 -5.73
N ARG A 20 2.69 7.46 -6.39
CA ARG A 20 1.23 7.63 -6.55
C ARG A 20 0.63 6.50 -7.36
N ALA A 21 1.29 6.12 -8.44
CA ALA A 21 0.83 5.01 -9.27
C ALA A 21 0.85 3.69 -8.49
N THR A 22 1.86 3.50 -7.65
CA THR A 22 1.95 2.31 -6.81
C THR A 22 0.77 2.23 -5.83
N LEU A 23 0.43 3.35 -5.20
CA LEU A 23 -0.71 3.39 -4.29
C LEU A 23 -2.02 3.09 -5.01
N VAL A 24 -2.20 3.65 -6.20
CA VAL A 24 -3.39 3.38 -7.00
C VAL A 24 -3.44 1.91 -7.40
N GLY A 25 -2.30 1.35 -7.77
CA GLY A 25 -2.22 -0.07 -8.11
C GLY A 25 -2.56 -1.00 -6.96
N LEU A 26 -2.32 -0.55 -5.72
CA LEU A 26 -2.70 -1.29 -4.52
C LEU A 26 -4.15 -1.04 -4.12
N GLY A 27 -4.84 -0.12 -4.77
CA GLY A 27 -6.19 0.25 -4.41
C GLY A 27 -6.27 1.32 -3.33
N LEU A 28 -5.15 1.96 -3.02
CA LEU A 28 -5.06 2.96 -1.96
C LEU A 28 -4.97 4.34 -2.58
N ASN A 29 -6.09 4.87 -3.02
CA ASN A 29 -6.11 6.19 -3.66
C ASN A 29 -6.66 7.28 -2.75
N LYS A 30 -6.93 6.97 -1.50
CA LYS A 30 -7.42 7.92 -0.51
C LYS A 30 -6.78 7.70 0.84
N LEU A 31 -6.59 8.77 1.58
CA LEU A 31 -6.06 8.71 2.93
C LEU A 31 -6.97 7.87 3.82
N HIS A 32 -6.37 7.08 4.69
CA HIS A 32 -7.05 6.17 5.64
C HIS A 32 -7.82 5.03 4.98
N ARG A 33 -7.66 4.85 3.68
CA ARG A 33 -8.27 3.71 3.01
C ARG A 33 -7.46 2.45 3.31
N SER A 34 -8.16 1.37 3.58
CA SER A 34 -7.54 0.07 3.83
C SER A 34 -7.92 -0.92 2.73
N VAL A 35 -6.98 -1.76 2.35
CA VAL A 35 -7.26 -2.87 1.44
C VAL A 35 -6.61 -4.12 1.99
N GLU A 36 -7.22 -5.27 1.71
CA GLU A 36 -6.69 -6.56 2.09
C GLU A 36 -6.26 -7.30 0.83
N VAL A 37 -5.01 -7.71 0.78
CA VAL A 37 -4.43 -8.36 -0.39
C VAL A 37 -3.57 -9.53 0.05
N GLU A 38 -3.28 -10.43 -0.89
CA GLU A 38 -2.35 -11.51 -0.61
C GLU A 38 -0.92 -10.97 -0.51
N GLY A 39 -0.15 -11.51 0.43
CA GLY A 39 1.23 -11.10 0.64
C GLY A 39 2.19 -11.73 -0.36
N THR A 40 1.93 -11.56 -1.66
CA THR A 40 2.81 -12.07 -2.70
C THR A 40 4.07 -11.21 -2.80
N PRO A 41 5.17 -11.76 -3.35
CA PRO A 41 6.39 -10.96 -3.55
C PRO A 41 6.16 -9.69 -4.35
N GLU A 42 5.25 -9.72 -5.34
CA GLU A 42 4.93 -8.54 -6.14
C GLU A 42 4.30 -7.45 -5.28
N VAL A 43 3.31 -7.83 -4.48
CA VAL A 43 2.63 -6.90 -3.60
C VAL A 43 3.59 -6.35 -2.55
N LEU A 44 4.41 -7.22 -1.96
CA LEU A 44 5.39 -6.78 -0.98
C LEU A 44 6.39 -5.80 -1.58
N GLY A 45 6.79 -6.02 -2.83
CA GLY A 45 7.68 -5.09 -3.52
C GLY A 45 7.05 -3.73 -3.72
N GLN A 46 5.77 -3.69 -4.06
CA GLN A 46 5.05 -2.44 -4.20
C GLN A 46 4.89 -1.72 -2.87
N VAL A 47 4.57 -2.47 -1.82
CA VAL A 47 4.42 -1.91 -0.47
C VAL A 47 5.73 -1.26 -0.01
N ARG A 48 6.87 -1.90 -0.29
CA ARG A 48 8.16 -1.36 0.11
C ARG A 48 8.45 0.00 -0.51
N LYS A 49 7.95 0.25 -1.70
CA LYS A 49 8.14 1.55 -2.35
C LYS A 49 7.38 2.66 -1.67
N VAL A 50 6.29 2.33 -1.00
CA VAL A 50 5.41 3.32 -0.37
C VAL A 50 5.25 3.07 1.13
N GLN A 51 6.17 2.31 1.74
CA GLN A 51 6.04 1.92 3.14
C GLN A 51 5.95 3.12 4.10
N HIS A 52 6.50 4.24 3.70
CA HIS A 52 6.42 5.46 4.50
C HIS A 52 5.05 6.15 4.39
N LEU A 53 4.19 5.66 3.50
CA LEU A 53 2.85 6.21 3.29
C LEU A 53 1.75 5.25 3.72
N VAL A 54 2.12 4.04 4.11
CA VAL A 54 1.14 3.01 4.44
C VAL A 54 1.55 2.27 5.71
N ARG A 55 0.56 1.65 6.32
CA ARG A 55 0.77 0.74 7.44
C ARG A 55 0.35 -0.65 6.98
N VAL A 56 1.17 -1.65 7.27
CA VAL A 56 0.90 -3.03 6.88
C VAL A 56 0.63 -3.85 8.12
N GLU A 57 -0.46 -4.62 8.09
CA GLU A 57 -0.80 -5.54 9.17
C GLU A 57 -1.05 -6.92 8.58
N GLU A 58 -0.59 -7.94 9.27
CA GLU A 58 -0.85 -9.32 8.88
C GLU A 58 -2.22 -9.73 9.41
N THR A 59 -3.10 -10.20 8.51
CA THR A 59 -4.47 -10.54 8.88
C THR A 59 -4.74 -12.04 8.85
N ALA A 60 -3.84 -12.82 8.33
CA ALA A 60 -4.04 -14.27 8.29
C ALA A 60 -2.73 -15.01 8.40
#